data_6bc31a5f33e33d40c1fe4e2779346c6a
#
_entry.id   6bc31a5f33e33d40c1fe4e2779346c6a
#
_cell.length_a   1.000
_cell.length_b   1.000
_cell.length_c   1.000
_cell.angle_alpha   90.00
_cell.angle_beta   90.00
_cell.angle_gamma   90.00
#
_symmetry.space_group_name_H-M   'P 1'
#
loop_
_entity.id
_entity.type
_entity.pdbx_description
1 polymer ?
#
loop_
_entity_poly.entity_id
_entity_poly.type
_entity_poly.pdbx_seq_one_letter_code
_entity_poly.pdbx_strand_id
1 'polypeptide(L)'
;MVVRHASALDGVARNPALPTPLLLRLLAFDGGGDRRPPRDALRRAGLPESAVRVILAHPDPGVRIDFATSAGAEPAQRARLAHDPSSEVRAALAYGPEVHAPRTKVAPLPDAVCARLLDDPAPSVRTALLDSPHLVPSFVASMAAHHSPAARREAVRAWDILPPGERSALLSDPDAGVRRAAALRECRRDARVTAELLRDPESAAEALRRGLLVRADAERCVAERTHLAALAENPSVPADLVERLSTDPDEAVRLAVSLRPELDEARRMAIDFTVGHFDRGDGVRWVRDGLTDSEILRRAAASAHPLLRRAAARSPHLPPDLLRLLARVEDPVVENLLGVHHPDTPEEVLMRVYARLGGTFSAWMAETHPRFPREGLAARYADHPDGTYRRLAVRDPAATPALIERLSRDPAVWTRQAAAADPRLPLHRLREALHVPELASSAGANPALPEHEMAAVLNRSGVPA
;
A
#
# COMPACT_ATOMS: atom_id res chain seq x y z
N MET A 1 20.57 19.40 9.26
CA MET A 1 19.51 19.03 8.29
C MET A 1 18.56 20.21 8.20
N VAL A 2 18.69 21.06 7.18
CA VAL A 2 17.80 22.20 6.96
C VAL A 2 16.46 21.62 6.50
N VAL A 3 15.42 21.65 7.35
CA VAL A 3 14.05 21.38 6.97
C VAL A 3 13.68 22.45 5.95
N ARG A 4 13.68 22.12 4.65
CA ARG A 4 13.09 22.98 3.63
C ARG A 4 11.58 23.02 3.93
N HIS A 5 11.11 24.13 4.45
CA HIS A 5 9.68 24.36 4.58
C HIS A 5 9.07 24.28 3.17
N ALA A 6 8.01 23.47 3.01
CA ALA A 6 7.27 23.39 1.76
C ALA A 6 6.84 24.81 1.34
N SER A 7 7.18 25.19 0.12
CA SER A 7 7.02 26.58 -0.36
C SER A 7 5.57 26.88 -0.75
N ALA A 8 5.23 28.16 -0.92
CA ALA A 8 3.95 28.56 -1.52
C ALA A 8 3.75 27.95 -2.91
N LEU A 9 4.84 27.71 -3.67
CA LEU A 9 4.80 27.07 -4.98
C LEU A 9 4.32 25.63 -4.89
N ASP A 10 4.80 24.85 -3.88
CA ASP A 10 4.31 23.49 -3.64
C ASP A 10 2.81 23.48 -3.30
N GLY A 11 2.36 24.52 -2.59
CA GLY A 11 0.95 24.72 -2.31
C GLY A 11 0.14 24.98 -3.58
N VAL A 12 0.57 25.94 -4.41
CA VAL A 12 -0.10 26.27 -5.68
C VAL A 12 -0.14 25.04 -6.61
N ALA A 13 0.90 24.23 -6.63
CA ALA A 13 0.91 22.97 -7.40
C ALA A 13 -0.21 22.00 -6.98
N ARG A 14 -0.61 22.01 -5.70
CA ARG A 14 -1.73 21.20 -5.17
C ARG A 14 -3.08 21.89 -5.25
N ASN A 15 -3.12 23.19 -5.55
CA ASN A 15 -4.37 23.94 -5.55
C ASN A 15 -5.34 23.40 -6.60
N PRO A 16 -6.54 22.92 -6.22
CA PRO A 16 -7.50 22.37 -7.17
C PRO A 16 -8.05 23.42 -8.15
N ALA A 17 -7.99 24.70 -7.78
CA ALA A 17 -8.42 25.81 -8.62
C ALA A 17 -7.29 26.37 -9.53
N LEU A 18 -6.12 25.72 -9.60
CA LEU A 18 -5.00 26.18 -10.43
C LEU A 18 -5.41 26.17 -11.92
N PRO A 19 -5.45 27.33 -12.60
CA PRO A 19 -5.83 27.41 -14.01
C PRO A 19 -4.84 26.69 -14.92
N THR A 20 -5.35 26.09 -16.01
CA THR A 20 -4.51 25.37 -16.98
C THR A 20 -3.32 26.19 -17.52
N PRO A 21 -3.45 27.49 -17.86
CA PRO A 21 -2.28 28.28 -18.30
C PRO A 21 -1.16 28.32 -17.24
N LEU A 22 -1.50 28.53 -15.99
CA LEU A 22 -0.52 28.55 -14.90
C LEU A 22 0.06 27.15 -14.61
N LEU A 23 -0.75 26.10 -14.74
CA LEU A 23 -0.28 24.72 -14.66
C LEU A 23 0.74 24.42 -15.76
N LEU A 24 0.48 24.81 -17.01
CA LEU A 24 1.43 24.60 -18.11
C LEU A 24 2.75 25.33 -17.90
N ARG A 25 2.70 26.59 -17.41
CA ARG A 25 3.89 27.34 -17.03
C ARG A 25 4.69 26.60 -15.95
N LEU A 26 4.02 26.10 -14.92
CA LEU A 26 4.64 25.38 -13.83
C LEU A 26 5.29 24.06 -14.30
N LEU A 27 4.62 23.31 -15.18
CA LEU A 27 5.10 22.05 -15.72
C LEU A 27 6.25 22.22 -16.73
N ALA A 28 6.29 23.35 -17.43
CA ALA A 28 7.38 23.68 -18.38
C ALA A 28 8.62 24.25 -17.66
N PHE A 29 8.54 24.47 -16.34
CA PHE A 29 9.63 25.07 -15.58
C PHE A 29 10.86 24.16 -15.52
N ASP A 30 11.92 24.57 -16.19
CA ASP A 30 13.25 23.99 -16.09
C ASP A 30 14.20 25.01 -15.43
N GLY A 31 14.32 24.92 -14.12
CA GLY A 31 15.16 25.83 -13.34
C GLY A 31 16.61 25.43 -13.26
N GLY A 32 17.01 24.35 -13.94
CA GLY A 32 18.35 23.78 -13.91
C GLY A 32 18.71 23.12 -12.57
N GLY A 33 19.27 21.92 -12.59
CA GLY A 33 19.72 21.19 -11.41
C GLY A 33 18.61 20.83 -10.41
N ASP A 34 18.64 21.41 -9.20
CA ASP A 34 17.72 21.03 -8.11
C ASP A 34 16.31 21.67 -8.19
N ARG A 35 16.05 22.53 -9.18
CA ARG A 35 14.77 23.22 -9.33
C ARG A 35 13.90 22.57 -10.40
N ARG A 36 13.02 21.68 -9.95
CA ARG A 36 12.02 20.98 -10.77
C ARG A 36 10.61 21.48 -10.48
N PRO A 37 9.66 21.26 -11.40
CA PRO A 37 8.24 21.40 -11.07
C PRO A 37 7.90 20.58 -9.82
N PRO A 38 7.06 21.11 -8.91
CA PRO A 38 6.63 20.36 -7.74
C PRO A 38 5.97 19.03 -8.15
N ARG A 39 6.32 17.94 -7.47
CA ARG A 39 5.78 16.60 -7.75
C ARG A 39 4.26 16.56 -7.77
N ASP A 40 3.63 17.34 -6.90
CA ASP A 40 2.17 17.39 -6.81
C ASP A 40 1.51 17.90 -8.09
N ALA A 41 2.17 18.79 -8.85
CA ALA A 41 1.69 19.20 -10.17
C ALA A 41 1.72 18.06 -11.19
N LEU A 42 2.77 17.23 -11.16
CA LEU A 42 2.98 16.09 -12.05
C LEU A 42 2.07 14.90 -11.73
N ARG A 43 1.61 14.80 -10.48
CA ARG A 43 0.80 13.68 -9.95
C ARG A 43 -0.69 13.99 -9.86
N ARG A 44 -1.13 15.12 -10.40
CA ARG A 44 -2.56 15.47 -10.42
C ARG A 44 -3.36 14.46 -11.23
N ALA A 45 -4.53 14.12 -10.70
CA ALA A 45 -5.51 13.35 -11.47
C ALA A 45 -6.14 14.22 -12.58
N GLY A 46 -6.46 13.60 -13.72
CA GLY A 46 -7.16 14.28 -14.80
C GLY A 46 -6.34 15.39 -15.50
N LEU A 47 -5.01 15.21 -15.63
CA LEU A 47 -4.17 16.15 -16.38
C LEU A 47 -4.67 16.28 -17.82
N PRO A 48 -4.87 17.53 -18.33
CA PRO A 48 -5.24 17.74 -19.71
C PRO A 48 -4.13 17.31 -20.66
N GLU A 49 -4.48 16.93 -21.89
CA GLU A 49 -3.50 16.44 -22.88
C GLU A 49 -2.38 17.46 -23.18
N SER A 50 -2.68 18.75 -23.08
CA SER A 50 -1.66 19.81 -23.20
C SER A 50 -0.59 19.72 -22.11
N ALA A 51 -1.00 19.44 -20.86
CA ALA A 51 -0.09 19.26 -19.74
C ALA A 51 0.76 17.97 -19.90
N VAL A 52 0.12 16.87 -20.31
CA VAL A 52 0.83 15.60 -20.57
C VAL A 52 1.89 15.78 -21.64
N ARG A 53 1.60 16.50 -22.74
CA ARG A 53 2.60 16.78 -23.79
C ARG A 53 3.80 17.58 -23.27
N VAL A 54 3.58 18.57 -22.41
CA VAL A 54 4.65 19.35 -21.78
C VAL A 54 5.53 18.44 -20.91
N ILE A 55 4.92 17.58 -20.07
CA ILE A 55 5.66 16.66 -19.21
C ILE A 55 6.49 15.67 -20.03
N LEU A 56 5.90 15.06 -21.08
CA LEU A 56 6.61 14.07 -21.92
C LEU A 56 7.77 14.67 -22.71
N ALA A 57 7.70 15.96 -23.05
CA ALA A 57 8.75 16.70 -23.75
C ALA A 57 9.76 17.35 -22.80
N HIS A 58 9.57 17.25 -21.47
CA HIS A 58 10.43 17.93 -20.51
C HIS A 58 11.88 17.40 -20.57
N PRO A 59 12.91 18.27 -20.60
CA PRO A 59 14.31 17.84 -20.74
C PRO A 59 14.78 17.01 -19.53
N ASP A 60 14.34 17.33 -18.32
CA ASP A 60 14.73 16.60 -17.11
C ASP A 60 14.00 15.24 -17.01
N PRO A 61 14.75 14.10 -17.06
CA PRO A 61 14.15 12.78 -16.90
C PRO A 61 13.45 12.59 -15.55
N GLY A 62 13.86 13.29 -14.49
CA GLY A 62 13.21 13.21 -13.18
C GLY A 62 11.77 13.69 -13.18
N VAL A 63 11.44 14.69 -14.02
CA VAL A 63 10.05 15.13 -14.23
C VAL A 63 9.22 14.03 -14.90
N ARG A 64 9.78 13.38 -15.90
CA ARG A 64 9.12 12.25 -16.58
C ARG A 64 9.01 11.01 -15.70
N ILE A 65 9.99 10.77 -14.80
CA ILE A 65 9.93 9.72 -13.75
C ILE A 65 8.77 9.97 -12.78
N ASP A 66 8.64 11.21 -12.28
CA ASP A 66 7.55 11.57 -11.37
C ASP A 66 6.16 11.37 -12.01
N PHE A 67 6.04 11.60 -13.33
CA PHE A 67 4.81 11.31 -14.07
C PHE A 67 4.62 9.80 -14.32
N ALA A 68 5.68 9.06 -14.67
CA ALA A 68 5.64 7.60 -14.85
C ALA A 68 5.11 6.88 -13.61
N THR A 69 5.46 7.37 -12.42
CA THR A 69 5.05 6.84 -11.11
C THR A 69 3.79 7.47 -10.55
N SER A 70 3.05 8.26 -11.33
CA SER A 70 1.81 8.90 -10.89
C SER A 70 0.63 7.93 -10.87
N ALA A 71 0.04 7.70 -9.70
CA ALA A 71 -1.21 6.94 -9.58
C ALA A 71 -2.43 7.71 -10.11
N GLY A 72 -2.33 9.05 -10.21
CA GLY A 72 -3.39 9.91 -10.73
C GLY A 72 -3.41 10.04 -12.26
N ALA A 73 -2.35 9.61 -12.94
CA ALA A 73 -2.26 9.67 -14.40
C ALA A 73 -2.88 8.44 -15.06
N GLU A 74 -3.60 8.64 -16.15
CA GLU A 74 -4.20 7.57 -16.93
C GLU A 74 -3.14 6.60 -17.48
N PRO A 75 -3.38 5.27 -17.47
CA PRO A 75 -2.43 4.28 -17.98
C PRO A 75 -2.00 4.54 -19.41
N ALA A 76 -2.94 4.96 -20.28
CA ALA A 76 -2.65 5.28 -21.68
C ALA A 76 -1.72 6.50 -21.83
N GLN A 77 -1.82 7.49 -20.94
CA GLN A 77 -0.93 8.64 -20.92
C GLN A 77 0.48 8.24 -20.46
N ARG A 78 0.59 7.46 -19.37
CA ARG A 78 1.86 6.93 -18.88
C ARG A 78 2.54 6.01 -19.89
N ALA A 79 1.78 5.16 -20.57
CA ALA A 79 2.27 4.20 -21.57
C ALA A 79 3.13 4.84 -22.67
N ARG A 80 2.93 6.12 -22.95
CA ARG A 80 3.75 6.88 -23.95
C ARG A 80 5.23 6.94 -23.56
N LEU A 81 5.56 6.80 -22.27
CA LEU A 81 6.93 6.75 -21.76
C LEU A 81 7.63 5.40 -22.02
N ALA A 82 6.95 4.39 -22.56
CA ALA A 82 7.58 3.13 -22.94
C ALA A 82 8.67 3.27 -24.01
N HIS A 83 8.70 4.41 -24.70
CA HIS A 83 9.70 4.76 -25.70
C HIS A 83 10.63 5.88 -25.25
N ASP A 84 10.62 6.24 -23.96
CA ASP A 84 11.49 7.29 -23.44
C ASP A 84 12.98 6.95 -23.68
N PRO A 85 13.81 7.91 -24.10
CA PRO A 85 15.23 7.65 -24.29
C PRO A 85 15.95 7.22 -23.01
N SER A 86 15.52 7.68 -21.84
CA SER A 86 16.11 7.29 -20.55
C SER A 86 15.58 5.94 -20.10
N SER A 87 16.48 4.99 -19.84
CA SER A 87 16.14 3.71 -19.22
C SER A 87 15.59 3.86 -17.79
N GLU A 88 15.96 4.93 -17.07
CA GLU A 88 15.45 5.20 -15.74
C GLU A 88 13.96 5.56 -15.78
N VAL A 89 13.54 6.37 -16.77
CA VAL A 89 12.12 6.70 -16.99
C VAL A 89 11.32 5.45 -17.35
N ARG A 90 11.86 4.62 -18.26
CA ARG A 90 11.21 3.35 -18.64
C ARG A 90 11.14 2.36 -17.49
N ALA A 91 12.18 2.30 -16.62
CA ALA A 91 12.16 1.47 -15.42
C ALA A 91 11.12 1.96 -14.39
N ALA A 92 11.02 3.27 -14.18
CA ALA A 92 10.00 3.86 -13.34
C ALA A 92 8.58 3.57 -13.84
N LEU A 93 8.37 3.64 -15.17
CA LEU A 93 7.10 3.23 -15.80
C LEU A 93 6.80 1.75 -15.57
N ALA A 94 7.81 0.90 -15.75
CA ALA A 94 7.69 -0.56 -15.62
C ALA A 94 7.31 -1.00 -14.21
N TYR A 95 7.96 -0.43 -13.19
CA TYR A 95 7.61 -0.68 -11.78
C TYR A 95 6.22 -0.14 -11.44
N GLY A 96 5.92 1.07 -11.94
CA GLY A 96 4.65 1.75 -11.74
C GLY A 96 4.58 2.57 -10.45
N PRO A 97 3.37 3.09 -10.10
CA PRO A 97 3.16 3.93 -8.94
C PRO A 97 3.35 3.21 -7.61
N GLU A 98 4.05 3.83 -6.67
CA GLU A 98 4.00 3.41 -5.27
C GLU A 98 2.68 3.86 -4.63
N VAL A 99 1.94 2.90 -4.09
CA VAL A 99 0.66 3.14 -3.44
C VAL A 99 0.77 2.81 -1.96
N HIS A 100 0.66 3.84 -1.13
CA HIS A 100 0.72 3.67 0.32
C HIS A 100 -0.64 3.36 0.95
N ALA A 101 -1.73 3.67 0.25
CA ALA A 101 -3.09 3.42 0.74
C ALA A 101 -3.69 2.19 0.04
N PRO A 102 -4.01 1.10 0.76
CA PRO A 102 -4.56 -0.14 0.17
C PRO A 102 -5.85 0.05 -0.63
N ARG A 103 -6.59 1.13 -0.34
CA ARG A 103 -7.81 1.50 -1.07
C ARG A 103 -7.56 2.16 -2.43
N THR A 104 -6.34 2.60 -2.69
CA THR A 104 -5.98 3.23 -3.97
C THR A 104 -5.74 2.13 -5.00
N LYS A 105 -6.62 2.04 -5.99
CA LYS A 105 -6.44 1.12 -7.12
C LYS A 105 -5.63 1.83 -8.20
N VAL A 106 -4.55 1.19 -8.64
CA VAL A 106 -3.78 1.61 -9.80
C VAL A 106 -4.27 0.81 -11.00
N ALA A 107 -4.71 1.50 -12.03
CA ALA A 107 -5.06 0.85 -13.28
C ALA A 107 -3.77 0.33 -13.97
N PRO A 108 -3.73 -0.95 -14.42
CA PRO A 108 -2.55 -1.55 -15.02
C PRO A 108 -2.20 -0.90 -16.35
N LEU A 109 -0.94 -1.02 -16.75
CA LEU A 109 -0.52 -0.68 -18.11
C LEU A 109 -1.13 -1.67 -19.12
N PRO A 110 -1.33 -1.26 -20.38
CA PRO A 110 -1.74 -2.18 -21.44
C PRO A 110 -0.72 -3.32 -21.63
N ASP A 111 -1.20 -4.54 -21.87
CA ASP A 111 -0.35 -5.74 -22.05
C ASP A 111 0.73 -5.57 -23.13
N ALA A 112 0.41 -4.89 -24.23
CA ALA A 112 1.38 -4.61 -25.28
C ALA A 112 2.55 -3.73 -24.79
N VAL A 113 2.29 -2.83 -23.84
CA VAL A 113 3.33 -1.99 -23.22
C VAL A 113 4.16 -2.82 -22.25
N CYS A 114 3.51 -3.66 -21.44
CA CYS A 114 4.22 -4.59 -20.56
C CYS A 114 5.11 -5.56 -21.34
N ALA A 115 4.63 -6.12 -22.48
CA ALA A 115 5.41 -6.99 -23.33
C ALA A 115 6.65 -6.28 -23.90
N ARG A 116 6.49 -5.03 -24.35
CA ARG A 116 7.63 -4.22 -24.83
C ARG A 116 8.67 -3.97 -23.72
N LEU A 117 8.22 -3.65 -22.49
CA LEU A 117 9.11 -3.40 -21.34
C LEU A 117 9.79 -4.69 -20.87
N LEU A 118 9.14 -5.85 -21.04
CA LEU A 118 9.71 -7.16 -20.75
C LEU A 118 10.90 -7.48 -21.66
N ASP A 119 10.89 -6.99 -22.91
CA ASP A 119 11.95 -7.14 -23.89
C ASP A 119 12.84 -5.89 -24.02
N ASP A 120 12.76 -4.96 -23.05
CA ASP A 120 13.58 -3.76 -23.07
C ASP A 120 15.08 -4.10 -23.07
N PRO A 121 15.91 -3.41 -23.87
CA PRO A 121 17.36 -3.66 -23.91
C PRO A 121 18.05 -3.44 -22.56
N ALA A 122 17.53 -2.52 -21.72
CA ALA A 122 18.10 -2.25 -20.40
C ALA A 122 17.64 -3.27 -19.36
N PRO A 123 18.55 -4.00 -18.68
CA PRO A 123 18.21 -4.98 -17.66
C PRO A 123 17.39 -4.38 -16.51
N SER A 124 17.68 -3.13 -16.11
CA SER A 124 16.97 -2.43 -15.05
C SER A 124 15.46 -2.27 -15.33
N VAL A 125 15.10 -2.04 -16.61
CA VAL A 125 13.69 -1.94 -17.02
C VAL A 125 12.99 -3.28 -16.90
N ARG A 126 13.62 -4.36 -17.37
CA ARG A 126 13.07 -5.72 -17.26
C ARG A 126 12.88 -6.15 -15.82
N THR A 127 13.89 -5.90 -14.97
CA THR A 127 13.80 -6.19 -13.53
C THR A 127 12.68 -5.39 -12.88
N ALA A 128 12.58 -4.09 -13.13
CA ALA A 128 11.54 -3.23 -12.58
C ALA A 128 10.13 -3.70 -12.97
N LEU A 129 9.95 -4.21 -14.19
CA LEU A 129 8.68 -4.80 -14.62
C LEU A 129 8.34 -6.07 -13.84
N LEU A 130 9.30 -6.99 -13.70
CA LEU A 130 9.09 -8.26 -12.98
C LEU A 130 8.82 -8.03 -11.50
N ASP A 131 9.40 -6.97 -10.91
CA ASP A 131 9.16 -6.58 -9.51
C ASP A 131 7.86 -5.76 -9.34
N SER A 132 7.16 -5.42 -10.42
CA SER A 132 5.96 -4.58 -10.37
C SER A 132 4.80 -5.30 -9.67
N PRO A 133 4.15 -4.66 -8.67
CA PRO A 133 2.95 -5.20 -8.03
C PRO A 133 1.68 -5.03 -8.87
N HIS A 134 1.78 -4.38 -10.04
CA HIS A 134 0.63 -3.99 -10.86
C HIS A 134 0.38 -4.88 -12.07
N LEU A 135 1.19 -5.92 -12.27
CA LEU A 135 1.00 -6.87 -13.35
C LEU A 135 -0.28 -7.68 -13.15
N VAL A 136 -1.10 -7.77 -14.19
CA VAL A 136 -2.31 -8.60 -14.14
C VAL A 136 -1.96 -10.09 -14.25
N PRO A 137 -2.70 -10.99 -13.56
CA PRO A 137 -2.38 -12.42 -13.55
C PRO A 137 -2.32 -13.07 -14.94
N SER A 138 -3.16 -12.63 -15.89
CA SER A 138 -3.12 -13.11 -17.27
C SER A 138 -1.82 -12.77 -18.00
N PHE A 139 -1.31 -11.55 -17.80
CA PHE A 139 -0.02 -11.17 -18.36
C PHE A 139 1.14 -11.94 -17.70
N VAL A 140 1.07 -12.12 -16.37
CA VAL A 140 2.07 -12.95 -15.66
C VAL A 140 2.07 -14.39 -16.21
N ALA A 141 0.90 -14.99 -16.45
CA ALA A 141 0.79 -16.33 -17.05
C ALA A 141 1.42 -16.39 -18.45
N SER A 142 1.23 -15.36 -19.28
CA SER A 142 1.77 -15.33 -20.65
C SER A 142 3.30 -15.40 -20.73
N MET A 143 3.99 -15.10 -19.61
CA MET A 143 5.46 -15.19 -19.53
C MET A 143 5.99 -16.63 -19.40
N ALA A 144 5.14 -17.65 -19.27
CA ALA A 144 5.56 -19.04 -19.05
C ALA A 144 6.48 -19.61 -20.13
N ALA A 145 6.32 -19.17 -21.39
CA ALA A 145 7.15 -19.57 -22.52
C ALA A 145 8.18 -18.50 -22.94
N HIS A 146 8.39 -17.47 -22.14
CA HIS A 146 9.30 -16.37 -22.49
C HIS A 146 10.77 -16.83 -22.54
N HIS A 147 11.58 -16.23 -23.42
CA HIS A 147 12.99 -16.61 -23.57
C HIS A 147 13.83 -16.35 -22.30
N SER A 148 13.47 -15.34 -21.49
CA SER A 148 14.15 -14.99 -20.25
C SER A 148 13.77 -15.94 -19.10
N PRO A 149 14.74 -16.60 -18.44
CA PRO A 149 14.46 -17.41 -17.25
C PRO A 149 13.79 -16.63 -16.11
N ALA A 150 14.14 -15.35 -15.94
CA ALA A 150 13.55 -14.49 -14.92
C ALA A 150 12.04 -14.28 -15.17
N ALA A 151 11.63 -14.07 -16.42
CA ALA A 151 10.21 -13.95 -16.79
C ALA A 151 9.46 -15.28 -16.59
N ARG A 152 10.05 -16.42 -16.99
CA ARG A 152 9.45 -17.74 -16.75
C ARG A 152 9.32 -18.05 -15.26
N ARG A 153 10.31 -17.65 -14.45
CA ARG A 153 10.23 -17.79 -12.98
C ARG A 153 9.09 -16.93 -12.40
N GLU A 154 8.90 -15.73 -12.91
CA GLU A 154 7.81 -14.85 -12.48
C GLU A 154 6.43 -15.43 -12.89
N ALA A 155 6.32 -16.08 -14.06
CA ALA A 155 5.08 -16.74 -14.51
C ALA A 155 4.56 -17.78 -13.51
N VAL A 156 5.43 -18.38 -12.69
CA VAL A 156 5.06 -19.31 -11.62
C VAL A 156 4.10 -18.68 -10.58
N ARG A 157 4.05 -17.35 -10.45
CA ARG A 157 3.06 -16.66 -9.59
C ARG A 157 1.62 -16.90 -10.06
N ALA A 158 1.44 -17.13 -11.35
CA ALA A 158 0.15 -17.41 -11.97
C ALA A 158 -0.18 -18.94 -12.07
N TRP A 159 0.51 -19.78 -11.25
CA TRP A 159 0.46 -21.26 -11.33
C TRP A 159 -0.93 -21.86 -11.48
N ASP A 160 -1.90 -21.31 -10.74
CA ASP A 160 -3.25 -21.88 -10.70
C ASP A 160 -4.07 -21.63 -11.99
N ILE A 161 -3.67 -20.61 -12.79
CA ILE A 161 -4.32 -20.30 -14.08
C ILE A 161 -3.50 -20.82 -15.28
N LEU A 162 -2.28 -21.31 -15.06
CA LEU A 162 -1.46 -21.90 -16.13
C LEU A 162 -2.06 -23.21 -16.62
N PRO A 163 -2.07 -23.46 -17.95
CA PRO A 163 -2.42 -24.75 -18.54
C PRO A 163 -1.50 -25.87 -18.04
N PRO A 164 -1.99 -27.15 -17.97
CA PRO A 164 -1.17 -28.27 -17.51
C PRO A 164 0.14 -28.44 -18.28
N GLY A 165 0.13 -28.21 -19.61
CA GLY A 165 1.35 -28.30 -20.45
C GLY A 165 2.42 -27.27 -20.07
N GLU A 166 2.01 -26.03 -19.78
CA GLU A 166 2.94 -24.98 -19.37
C GLU A 166 3.52 -25.24 -17.96
N ARG A 167 2.67 -25.74 -17.03
CA ARG A 167 3.16 -26.19 -15.71
C ARG A 167 4.21 -27.29 -15.84
N SER A 168 3.97 -28.28 -16.68
CA SER A 168 4.92 -29.37 -16.94
C SER A 168 6.23 -28.85 -17.57
N ALA A 169 6.13 -27.90 -18.48
CA ALA A 169 7.30 -27.27 -19.10
C ALA A 169 8.15 -26.51 -18.05
N LEU A 170 7.51 -25.76 -17.15
CA LEU A 170 8.22 -25.04 -16.07
C LEU A 170 8.86 -26.00 -15.06
N LEU A 171 8.25 -27.15 -14.77
CA LEU A 171 8.85 -28.19 -13.91
C LEU A 171 10.08 -28.83 -14.53
N SER A 172 10.18 -28.86 -15.84
CA SER A 172 11.32 -29.40 -16.61
C SER A 172 12.17 -28.31 -17.27
N ASP A 173 12.04 -27.07 -16.84
CA ASP A 173 12.76 -25.91 -17.41
C ASP A 173 14.28 -26.10 -17.39
N PRO A 174 15.02 -25.67 -18.42
CA PRO A 174 16.49 -25.73 -18.39
C PRO A 174 17.11 -24.92 -17.23
N ASP A 175 16.47 -23.86 -16.77
CA ASP A 175 16.94 -23.05 -15.64
C ASP A 175 16.53 -23.66 -14.30
N ALA A 176 17.51 -23.86 -13.42
CA ALA A 176 17.27 -24.47 -12.09
C ALA A 176 16.40 -23.62 -11.16
N GLY A 177 16.49 -22.29 -11.27
CA GLY A 177 15.66 -21.38 -10.47
C GLY A 177 14.19 -21.43 -10.88
N VAL A 178 13.92 -21.58 -12.19
CA VAL A 178 12.55 -21.78 -12.70
C VAL A 178 11.98 -23.12 -12.23
N ARG A 179 12.76 -24.22 -12.38
CA ARG A 179 12.33 -25.53 -11.88
C ARG A 179 12.03 -25.51 -10.39
N ARG A 180 12.90 -24.91 -9.57
CA ARG A 180 12.71 -24.78 -8.11
C ARG A 180 11.43 -23.98 -7.79
N ALA A 181 11.21 -22.84 -8.45
CA ALA A 181 10.01 -22.05 -8.25
C ALA A 181 8.73 -22.83 -8.61
N ALA A 182 8.74 -23.55 -9.74
CA ALA A 182 7.63 -24.40 -10.17
C ALA A 182 7.41 -25.57 -9.18
N ALA A 183 8.46 -26.25 -8.75
CA ALA A 183 8.39 -27.35 -7.78
C ALA A 183 7.79 -26.88 -6.44
N LEU A 184 8.13 -25.67 -5.96
CA LEU A 184 7.54 -25.07 -4.75
C LEU A 184 6.04 -24.75 -4.89
N ARG A 185 5.50 -24.72 -6.09
CA ARG A 185 4.04 -24.65 -6.30
C ARG A 185 3.42 -26.03 -6.38
N GLU A 186 4.05 -26.94 -7.10
CA GLU A 186 3.57 -28.31 -7.30
C GLU A 186 3.64 -29.17 -6.05
N CYS A 187 4.59 -28.94 -5.15
CA CYS A 187 4.74 -29.69 -3.88
C CYS A 187 3.45 -29.74 -3.03
N ARG A 188 2.56 -28.77 -3.20
CA ARG A 188 1.22 -28.79 -2.56
C ARG A 188 0.32 -29.93 -3.03
N ARG A 189 0.62 -30.52 -4.19
CA ARG A 189 -0.20 -31.54 -4.88
C ARG A 189 0.52 -32.87 -5.00
N ASP A 190 1.85 -32.88 -4.92
CA ASP A 190 2.67 -34.08 -5.11
C ASP A 190 3.71 -34.23 -3.98
N ALA A 191 3.53 -35.29 -3.19
CA ALA A 191 4.46 -35.61 -2.09
C ALA A 191 5.86 -36.00 -2.57
N ARG A 192 6.01 -36.51 -3.81
CA ARG A 192 7.34 -36.84 -4.38
C ARG A 192 8.13 -35.58 -4.62
N VAL A 193 7.48 -34.55 -5.20
CA VAL A 193 8.10 -33.22 -5.39
C VAL A 193 8.46 -32.61 -4.05
N THR A 194 7.61 -32.75 -3.04
CA THR A 194 7.94 -32.32 -1.67
C THR A 194 9.20 -32.99 -1.16
N ALA A 195 9.30 -34.33 -1.26
CA ALA A 195 10.43 -35.10 -0.79
C ALA A 195 11.75 -34.73 -1.51
N GLU A 196 11.70 -34.35 -2.79
CA GLU A 196 12.85 -33.82 -3.53
C GLU A 196 13.30 -32.46 -2.99
N LEU A 197 12.36 -31.54 -2.78
CA LEU A 197 12.66 -30.21 -2.24
C LEU A 197 13.20 -30.23 -0.82
N LEU A 198 12.84 -31.23 0.01
CA LEU A 198 13.38 -31.40 1.35
C LEU A 198 14.87 -31.73 1.40
N ARG A 199 15.45 -32.21 0.29
CA ARG A 199 16.89 -32.48 0.19
C ARG A 199 17.72 -31.23 -0.10
N ASP A 200 17.09 -30.16 -0.53
CA ASP A 200 17.74 -28.89 -0.83
C ASP A 200 17.52 -27.90 0.33
N PRO A 201 18.58 -27.49 1.05
CA PRO A 201 18.48 -26.61 2.22
C PRO A 201 17.79 -25.26 1.93
N GLU A 202 17.89 -24.75 0.69
CA GLU A 202 17.29 -23.47 0.29
C GLU A 202 15.77 -23.56 0.13
N SER A 203 15.24 -24.75 -0.17
CA SER A 203 13.81 -24.98 -0.40
C SER A 203 13.13 -25.75 0.72
N ALA A 204 13.88 -26.45 1.57
CA ALA A 204 13.35 -27.37 2.58
C ALA A 204 12.32 -26.73 3.52
N ALA A 205 12.62 -25.56 4.08
CA ALA A 205 11.72 -24.85 4.99
C ALA A 205 10.38 -24.48 4.32
N GLU A 206 10.42 -24.01 3.07
CA GLU A 206 9.19 -23.64 2.34
C GLU A 206 8.43 -24.86 1.85
N ALA A 207 9.13 -25.95 1.46
CA ALA A 207 8.52 -27.23 1.13
C ALA A 207 7.84 -27.87 2.35
N LEU A 208 8.48 -27.82 3.53
CA LEU A 208 7.87 -28.26 4.79
C LEU A 208 6.61 -27.47 5.12
N ARG A 209 6.63 -26.18 4.89
CA ARG A 209 5.52 -25.30 5.21
C ARG A 209 4.29 -25.50 4.32
N ARG A 210 4.48 -25.89 3.06
CA ARG A 210 3.42 -25.92 2.04
C ARG A 210 3.15 -27.26 1.40
N GLY A 211 4.16 -28.13 1.39
CA GLY A 211 4.14 -29.34 0.61
C GLY A 211 3.22 -30.41 1.20
N LEU A 212 2.74 -31.30 0.33
CA LEU A 212 2.09 -32.52 0.77
C LEU A 212 3.14 -33.45 1.38
N LEU A 213 3.09 -33.64 2.71
CA LEU A 213 4.06 -34.43 3.45
C LEU A 213 3.61 -35.89 3.60
N VAL A 214 4.55 -36.81 3.47
CA VAL A 214 4.37 -38.17 4.01
C VAL A 214 4.77 -38.19 5.49
N ARG A 215 4.10 -39.05 6.28
CA ARG A 215 4.29 -39.10 7.73
C ARG A 215 5.77 -39.24 8.14
N ALA A 216 6.54 -40.10 7.43
CA ALA A 216 7.96 -40.34 7.72
C ALA A 216 8.82 -39.08 7.63
N ASP A 217 8.52 -38.15 6.70
CA ASP A 217 9.25 -36.90 6.56
C ASP A 217 8.95 -35.95 7.74
N ALA A 218 7.70 -35.87 8.17
CA ALA A 218 7.31 -35.11 9.34
C ALA A 218 7.94 -35.65 10.63
N GLU A 219 7.92 -36.96 10.83
CA GLU A 219 8.57 -37.65 11.99
C GLU A 219 10.07 -37.40 12.02
N ARG A 220 10.73 -37.47 10.86
CA ARG A 220 12.18 -37.18 10.77
C ARG A 220 12.46 -35.73 11.19
N CYS A 221 11.75 -34.76 10.69
CA CYS A 221 11.91 -33.32 11.03
C CYS A 221 11.70 -33.11 12.54
N VAL A 222 10.74 -33.78 13.17
CA VAL A 222 10.49 -33.70 14.62
C VAL A 222 11.65 -34.35 15.40
N ALA A 223 12.18 -35.49 14.93
CA ALA A 223 13.30 -36.18 15.59
C ALA A 223 14.61 -35.39 15.50
N GLU A 224 14.87 -34.80 14.34
CA GLU A 224 16.08 -33.99 14.08
C GLU A 224 15.95 -32.55 14.56
N ARG A 225 14.76 -32.12 14.99
CA ARG A 225 14.42 -30.75 15.39
C ARG A 225 14.74 -29.72 14.30
N THR A 226 14.48 -30.06 13.04
CA THR A 226 14.75 -29.19 11.89
C THR A 226 13.47 -28.50 11.38
N HIS A 227 13.52 -27.20 11.21
CA HIS A 227 12.43 -26.38 10.63
C HIS A 227 11.05 -26.59 11.27
N LEU A 228 10.98 -26.81 12.59
CA LEU A 228 9.76 -27.19 13.30
C LEU A 228 8.63 -26.18 13.17
N ALA A 229 8.94 -24.87 13.18
CA ALA A 229 7.91 -23.84 12.97
C ALA A 229 7.30 -23.92 11.57
N ALA A 230 8.11 -24.19 10.53
CA ALA A 230 7.60 -24.40 9.18
C ALA A 230 6.74 -25.66 9.06
N LEU A 231 7.18 -26.76 9.72
CA LEU A 231 6.40 -28.00 9.83
C LEU A 231 5.06 -27.75 10.55
N ALA A 232 5.08 -27.00 11.66
CA ALA A 232 3.89 -26.69 12.46
C ALA A 232 2.82 -25.94 11.68
N GLU A 233 3.18 -25.11 10.70
CA GLU A 233 2.24 -24.42 9.81
C GLU A 233 1.57 -25.35 8.78
N ASN A 234 2.14 -26.54 8.51
CA ASN A 234 1.70 -27.36 7.39
C ASN A 234 0.40 -28.14 7.72
N PRO A 235 -0.66 -28.00 6.91
CA PRO A 235 -1.94 -28.65 7.19
C PRO A 235 -1.90 -30.19 7.04
N SER A 236 -0.90 -30.76 6.35
CA SER A 236 -0.78 -32.20 6.16
C SER A 236 -0.07 -32.94 7.28
N VAL A 237 0.40 -32.24 8.32
CA VAL A 237 1.05 -32.86 9.48
C VAL A 237 0.03 -33.67 10.30
N PRO A 238 0.34 -34.95 10.64
CA PRO A 238 -0.52 -35.78 11.46
C PRO A 238 -0.86 -35.18 12.83
N ALA A 239 -2.10 -35.40 13.31
CA ALA A 239 -2.61 -34.78 14.51
C ALA A 239 -1.79 -35.09 15.79
N ASP A 240 -1.24 -36.28 15.91
CA ASP A 240 -0.35 -36.69 17.02
C ASP A 240 0.97 -35.89 17.03
N LEU A 241 1.50 -35.54 15.86
CA LEU A 241 2.68 -34.67 15.78
C LEU A 241 2.33 -33.22 16.07
N VAL A 242 1.15 -32.74 15.65
CA VAL A 242 0.64 -31.41 16.02
C VAL A 242 0.52 -31.28 17.54
N GLU A 243 0.00 -32.30 18.21
CA GLU A 243 -0.11 -32.33 19.69
C GLU A 243 1.26 -32.23 20.36
N ARG A 244 2.27 -32.94 19.82
CA ARG A 244 3.65 -32.83 20.32
C ARG A 244 4.25 -31.44 20.10
N LEU A 245 4.01 -30.83 18.94
CA LEU A 245 4.50 -29.49 18.60
C LEU A 245 3.80 -28.39 19.41
N SER A 246 2.57 -28.63 19.91
CA SER A 246 1.84 -27.65 20.71
C SER A 246 2.47 -27.37 22.08
N THR A 247 3.32 -28.27 22.54
CA THR A 247 4.07 -28.16 23.81
C THR A 247 5.57 -28.01 23.58
N ASP A 248 6.01 -27.70 22.36
CA ASP A 248 7.44 -27.54 22.04
C ASP A 248 8.08 -26.42 22.88
N PRO A 249 9.33 -26.56 23.34
CA PRO A 249 10.03 -25.52 24.07
C PRO A 249 10.20 -24.22 23.26
N ASP A 250 10.28 -24.31 21.93
CA ASP A 250 10.35 -23.13 21.04
C ASP A 250 8.97 -22.47 20.90
N GLU A 251 8.85 -21.23 21.37
CA GLU A 251 7.65 -20.43 21.28
C GLU A 251 7.18 -20.21 19.84
N ALA A 252 8.11 -20.06 18.88
CA ALA A 252 7.74 -19.90 17.46
C ALA A 252 7.03 -21.13 16.91
N VAL A 253 7.38 -22.34 17.38
CA VAL A 253 6.69 -23.59 17.04
C VAL A 253 5.28 -23.59 17.63
N ARG A 254 5.14 -23.25 18.92
CA ARG A 254 3.83 -23.21 19.60
C ARG A 254 2.91 -22.16 18.96
N LEU A 255 3.44 -20.96 18.64
CA LEU A 255 2.70 -19.94 17.92
C LEU A 255 2.23 -20.45 16.54
N ALA A 256 3.10 -21.12 15.78
CA ALA A 256 2.73 -21.68 14.48
C ALA A 256 1.61 -22.74 14.61
N VAL A 257 1.65 -23.60 15.63
CA VAL A 257 0.58 -24.56 15.94
C VAL A 257 -0.71 -23.82 16.27
N SER A 258 -0.67 -22.78 17.14
CA SER A 258 -1.86 -22.05 17.55
C SER A 258 -2.63 -21.38 16.41
N LEU A 259 -1.97 -21.13 15.28
CA LEU A 259 -2.55 -20.53 14.08
C LEU A 259 -3.23 -21.54 13.14
N ARG A 260 -3.20 -22.83 13.42
CA ARG A 260 -3.72 -23.87 12.51
C ARG A 260 -5.26 -23.79 12.36
N PRO A 261 -5.78 -24.02 11.14
CA PRO A 261 -7.21 -23.92 10.91
C PRO A 261 -8.04 -25.01 11.59
N GLU A 262 -7.49 -26.22 11.79
CA GLU A 262 -8.26 -27.34 12.36
C GLU A 262 -8.42 -27.31 13.87
N LEU A 263 -7.68 -26.44 14.58
CA LEU A 263 -7.83 -26.34 16.04
C LEU A 263 -9.16 -25.68 16.42
N ASP A 264 -9.83 -26.26 17.39
CA ASP A 264 -10.89 -25.57 18.10
C ASP A 264 -10.33 -24.46 19.02
N GLU A 265 -11.17 -23.52 19.42
CA GLU A 265 -10.72 -22.35 20.18
C GLU A 265 -10.21 -22.72 21.59
N ALA A 266 -10.76 -23.74 22.23
CA ALA A 266 -10.31 -24.15 23.57
C ALA A 266 -8.87 -24.71 23.51
N ARG A 267 -8.58 -25.58 22.55
CA ARG A 267 -7.24 -26.11 22.32
C ARG A 267 -6.27 -25.02 21.90
N ARG A 268 -6.70 -24.12 21.00
CA ARG A 268 -5.91 -22.98 20.56
C ARG A 268 -5.44 -22.11 21.71
N MET A 269 -6.35 -21.75 22.60
CA MET A 269 -6.07 -20.88 23.74
C MET A 269 -5.35 -21.58 24.90
N ALA A 270 -5.31 -22.91 24.90
CA ALA A 270 -4.50 -23.68 25.84
C ALA A 270 -2.99 -23.71 25.50
N ILE A 271 -2.62 -23.33 24.25
CA ILE A 271 -1.23 -23.23 23.82
C ILE A 271 -0.63 -21.94 24.37
N ASP A 272 0.52 -22.06 25.03
CA ASP A 272 1.27 -20.90 25.53
C ASP A 272 2.05 -20.23 24.39
N PHE A 273 1.63 -19.02 23.98
CA PHE A 273 2.26 -18.21 22.93
C PHE A 273 2.16 -16.72 23.26
N THR A 274 3.10 -15.95 22.72
CA THR A 274 3.09 -14.48 22.78
C THR A 274 2.85 -13.88 21.39
N VAL A 275 2.06 -12.81 21.32
CA VAL A 275 1.83 -12.06 20.09
C VAL A 275 2.48 -10.69 20.21
N GLY A 276 3.33 -10.35 19.26
CA GLY A 276 3.95 -9.03 19.20
C GLY A 276 2.91 -7.92 19.06
N HIS A 277 3.15 -6.80 19.75
CA HIS A 277 2.22 -5.66 19.78
C HIS A 277 1.91 -5.12 18.36
N PHE A 278 2.90 -5.14 17.47
CA PHE A 278 2.79 -4.65 16.09
C PHE A 278 2.57 -5.74 15.04
N ASP A 279 2.48 -7.00 15.46
CA ASP A 279 2.24 -8.10 14.52
C ASP A 279 0.86 -7.98 13.91
N ARG A 280 0.80 -7.90 12.57
CA ARG A 280 -0.43 -7.65 11.81
C ARG A 280 -1.12 -8.93 11.33
N GLY A 281 -0.63 -10.10 11.69
CA GLY A 281 -1.19 -11.37 11.22
C GLY A 281 -0.91 -11.69 9.76
N ASP A 282 0.10 -11.05 9.14
CA ASP A 282 0.48 -11.26 7.74
C ASP A 282 0.90 -12.71 7.46
N GLY A 283 1.41 -13.40 8.49
CA GLY A 283 1.84 -14.79 8.42
C GLY A 283 0.72 -15.82 8.41
N VAL A 284 -0.53 -15.45 8.70
CA VAL A 284 -1.67 -16.42 8.76
C VAL A 284 -2.13 -16.78 7.36
N ARG A 285 -1.50 -17.79 6.78
CA ARG A 285 -1.63 -18.16 5.37
C ARG A 285 -3.02 -18.57 4.97
N TRP A 286 -3.68 -19.47 5.73
CA TRP A 286 -5.00 -19.98 5.35
C TRP A 286 -6.07 -18.88 5.33
N VAL A 287 -5.92 -17.84 6.17
CA VAL A 287 -6.78 -16.66 6.11
C VAL A 287 -6.42 -15.81 4.89
N ARG A 288 -5.13 -15.61 4.63
CA ARG A 288 -4.66 -14.83 3.47
C ARG A 288 -5.02 -15.49 2.14
N ASP A 289 -4.90 -16.81 2.06
CA ASP A 289 -5.23 -17.58 0.84
C ASP A 289 -6.76 -17.68 0.64
N GLY A 290 -7.56 -17.48 1.71
CA GLY A 290 -9.02 -17.51 1.73
C GLY A 290 -9.69 -16.15 1.95
N LEU A 291 -9.05 -15.02 1.59
CA LEU A 291 -9.59 -13.67 1.84
C LEU A 291 -10.94 -13.36 1.15
N THR A 292 -11.38 -14.18 0.20
CA THR A 292 -12.69 -14.09 -0.46
C THR A 292 -13.72 -15.09 0.09
N ASP A 293 -13.30 -16.02 0.94
CA ASP A 293 -14.15 -17.04 1.54
C ASP A 293 -14.75 -16.52 2.87
N SER A 294 -16.06 -16.31 2.88
CA SER A 294 -16.76 -15.76 4.04
C SER A 294 -16.72 -16.67 5.27
N GLU A 295 -16.61 -18.00 5.11
CA GLU A 295 -16.52 -18.94 6.22
C GLU A 295 -15.13 -18.89 6.87
N ILE A 296 -14.09 -18.84 6.05
CA ILE A 296 -12.71 -18.62 6.53
C ILE A 296 -12.62 -17.32 7.30
N LEU A 297 -13.15 -16.23 6.75
CA LEU A 297 -13.16 -14.94 7.40
C LEU A 297 -13.96 -14.96 8.72
N ARG A 298 -15.10 -15.67 8.75
CA ARG A 298 -15.93 -15.79 9.96
C ARG A 298 -15.17 -16.51 11.08
N ARG A 299 -14.53 -17.62 10.78
CA ARG A 299 -13.73 -18.36 11.74
C ARG A 299 -12.58 -17.52 12.29
N ALA A 300 -11.86 -16.82 11.43
CA ALA A 300 -10.74 -15.98 11.84
C ALA A 300 -11.19 -14.77 12.66
N ALA A 301 -12.27 -14.08 12.27
CA ALA A 301 -12.80 -12.91 12.96
C ALA A 301 -13.38 -13.24 14.33
N ALA A 302 -13.99 -14.42 14.49
CA ALA A 302 -14.59 -14.88 15.74
C ALA A 302 -13.57 -15.51 16.73
N SER A 303 -12.33 -15.76 16.26
CA SER A 303 -11.30 -16.39 17.09
C SER A 303 -10.86 -15.49 18.25
N ALA A 304 -10.57 -16.09 19.41
CA ALA A 304 -9.92 -15.41 20.51
C ALA A 304 -8.44 -15.06 20.21
N HIS A 305 -7.82 -15.70 19.21
CA HIS A 305 -6.44 -15.48 18.84
C HIS A 305 -6.23 -14.12 18.13
N PRO A 306 -5.38 -13.20 18.65
CA PRO A 306 -5.24 -11.86 18.08
C PRO A 306 -4.83 -11.85 16.61
N LEU A 307 -3.87 -12.69 16.21
CA LEU A 307 -3.38 -12.72 14.81
C LEU A 307 -4.44 -13.18 13.82
N LEU A 308 -5.38 -14.05 14.23
CA LEU A 308 -6.49 -14.47 13.37
C LEU A 308 -7.45 -13.30 13.10
N ARG A 309 -7.83 -12.56 14.15
CA ARG A 309 -8.66 -11.36 14.02
C ARG A 309 -7.98 -10.29 13.16
N ARG A 310 -6.68 -10.06 13.40
CA ARG A 310 -5.87 -9.10 12.61
C ARG A 310 -5.79 -9.51 11.13
N ALA A 311 -5.58 -10.81 10.87
CA ALA A 311 -5.58 -11.35 9.50
C ALA A 311 -6.93 -11.16 8.79
N ALA A 312 -8.05 -11.44 9.49
CA ALA A 312 -9.40 -11.21 8.96
C ALA A 312 -9.67 -9.73 8.66
N ALA A 313 -9.23 -8.82 9.55
CA ALA A 313 -9.39 -7.37 9.39
C ALA A 313 -8.68 -6.79 8.15
N ARG A 314 -7.74 -7.52 7.55
CA ARG A 314 -7.06 -7.12 6.32
C ARG A 314 -7.82 -7.45 5.04
N SER A 315 -8.82 -8.35 5.11
CA SER A 315 -9.55 -8.76 3.91
C SER A 315 -10.36 -7.59 3.32
N PRO A 316 -10.14 -7.22 2.05
CA PRO A 316 -10.97 -6.21 1.40
C PRO A 316 -12.43 -6.67 1.18
N HIS A 317 -12.71 -7.96 1.39
CA HIS A 317 -14.01 -8.61 1.19
C HIS A 317 -14.68 -8.98 2.52
N LEU A 318 -14.30 -8.33 3.63
CA LEU A 318 -14.87 -8.62 4.94
C LEU A 318 -16.39 -8.36 4.97
N PRO A 319 -17.23 -9.36 5.29
CA PRO A 319 -18.68 -9.18 5.40
C PRO A 319 -19.07 -8.13 6.45
N PRO A 320 -20.18 -7.38 6.27
CA PRO A 320 -20.57 -6.29 7.17
C PRO A 320 -20.85 -6.73 8.62
N ASP A 321 -21.30 -7.97 8.83
CA ASP A 321 -21.49 -8.54 10.17
C ASP A 321 -20.16 -8.78 10.88
N LEU A 322 -19.15 -9.27 10.16
CA LEU A 322 -17.80 -9.49 10.68
C LEU A 322 -17.05 -8.17 10.90
N LEU A 323 -17.27 -7.17 10.05
CA LEU A 323 -16.72 -5.84 10.27
C LEU A 323 -17.26 -5.27 11.60
N ARG A 324 -18.58 -5.37 11.87
CA ARG A 324 -19.17 -4.94 13.15
C ARG A 324 -18.66 -5.74 14.33
N LEU A 325 -18.41 -7.03 14.16
CA LEU A 325 -17.81 -7.87 15.19
C LEU A 325 -16.41 -7.38 15.55
N LEU A 326 -15.55 -7.21 14.56
CA LEU A 326 -14.16 -6.76 14.75
C LEU A 326 -14.07 -5.31 15.24
N ALA A 327 -15.02 -4.45 14.87
CA ALA A 327 -15.09 -3.06 15.36
C ALA A 327 -15.30 -2.93 16.88
N ARG A 328 -15.78 -4.01 17.54
CA ARG A 328 -15.98 -4.08 19.00
C ARG A 328 -14.78 -4.63 19.75
N VAL A 329 -13.80 -5.16 19.02
CA VAL A 329 -12.58 -5.72 19.61
C VAL A 329 -11.65 -4.57 20.01
N GLU A 330 -11.21 -4.54 21.26
CA GLU A 330 -10.22 -3.57 21.76
C GLU A 330 -8.79 -3.99 21.37
N ASP A 331 -8.52 -4.03 20.06
CA ASP A 331 -7.20 -4.30 19.50
C ASP A 331 -6.80 -3.13 18.57
N PRO A 332 -5.79 -2.32 18.96
CA PRO A 332 -5.34 -1.18 18.16
C PRO A 332 -4.95 -1.53 16.73
N VAL A 333 -4.40 -2.74 16.51
CA VAL A 333 -4.01 -3.20 15.17
C VAL A 333 -5.25 -3.53 14.33
N VAL A 334 -6.25 -4.20 14.92
CA VAL A 334 -7.54 -4.47 14.26
C VAL A 334 -8.21 -3.15 13.88
N GLU A 335 -8.32 -2.19 14.80
CA GLU A 335 -8.91 -0.87 14.52
C GLU A 335 -8.23 -0.15 13.37
N ASN A 336 -6.89 -0.12 13.38
CA ASN A 336 -6.11 0.50 12.31
C ASN A 336 -6.31 -0.21 10.97
N LEU A 337 -6.31 -1.55 10.95
CA LEU A 337 -6.54 -2.34 9.74
C LEU A 337 -7.95 -2.10 9.17
N LEU A 338 -8.98 -2.04 10.01
CA LEU A 338 -10.33 -1.70 9.60
C LEU A 338 -10.36 -0.31 8.95
N GLY A 339 -9.78 0.70 9.61
CA GLY A 339 -9.72 2.07 9.08
C GLY A 339 -8.96 2.20 7.76
N VAL A 340 -7.99 1.32 7.52
CA VAL A 340 -7.17 1.33 6.30
C VAL A 340 -7.84 0.57 5.15
N HIS A 341 -8.46 -0.58 5.42
CA HIS A 341 -8.92 -1.50 4.37
C HIS A 341 -10.41 -1.39 4.04
N HIS A 342 -11.27 -0.95 4.99
CA HIS A 342 -12.72 -1.05 4.81
C HIS A 342 -13.40 0.31 4.68
N PRO A 343 -14.14 0.56 3.59
CA PRO A 343 -14.86 1.83 3.39
C PRO A 343 -16.05 2.01 4.36
N ASP A 344 -16.53 0.92 4.96
CA ASP A 344 -17.68 0.91 5.88
C ASP A 344 -17.29 0.88 7.36
N THR A 345 -16.03 1.15 7.67
CA THR A 345 -15.56 1.21 9.07
C THR A 345 -16.39 2.20 9.89
N PRO A 346 -16.91 1.79 11.07
CA PRO A 346 -17.68 2.66 11.94
C PRO A 346 -16.90 3.92 12.37
N GLU A 347 -17.63 5.02 12.48
CA GLU A 347 -17.10 6.33 12.84
C GLU A 347 -16.34 6.31 14.18
N GLU A 348 -16.84 5.58 15.15
CA GLU A 348 -16.24 5.44 16.48
C GLU A 348 -14.84 4.80 16.42
N VAL A 349 -14.66 3.82 15.52
CA VAL A 349 -13.36 3.17 15.31
C VAL A 349 -12.38 4.19 14.71
N LEU A 350 -12.80 4.95 13.70
CA LEU A 350 -11.98 5.97 13.06
C LEU A 350 -11.55 7.06 14.05
N MET A 351 -12.46 7.47 14.93
CA MET A 351 -12.15 8.43 15.98
C MET A 351 -11.17 7.88 17.03
N ARG A 352 -11.28 6.59 17.40
CA ARG A 352 -10.32 5.96 18.31
C ARG A 352 -8.92 5.87 17.67
N VAL A 353 -8.84 5.50 16.37
CA VAL A 353 -7.57 5.49 15.62
C VAL A 353 -6.97 6.89 15.58
N TYR A 354 -7.79 7.90 15.25
CA TYR A 354 -7.34 9.29 15.19
C TYR A 354 -6.83 9.78 16.56
N ALA A 355 -7.57 9.52 17.62
CA ALA A 355 -7.22 9.93 18.99
C ALA A 355 -5.90 9.31 19.46
N ARG A 356 -5.66 8.04 19.12
CA ARG A 356 -4.46 7.31 19.55
C ARG A 356 -3.22 7.67 18.74
N LEU A 357 -3.38 7.94 17.45
CA LEU A 357 -2.30 8.07 16.49
C LEU A 357 -2.15 9.49 15.93
N GLY A 358 -2.72 10.50 16.60
CA GLY A 358 -2.69 11.89 16.16
C GLY A 358 -1.31 12.33 15.66
N GLY A 359 -1.28 13.00 14.50
CA GLY A 359 -0.04 13.45 13.86
C GLY A 359 0.72 12.39 13.06
N THR A 360 0.26 11.14 13.00
CA THR A 360 0.86 10.06 12.21
C THR A 360 0.16 9.86 10.86
N PHE A 361 0.78 9.04 9.99
CA PHE A 361 0.18 8.60 8.73
C PHE A 361 -1.15 7.85 8.95
N SER A 362 -1.24 7.01 9.98
CA SER A 362 -2.47 6.27 10.29
C SER A 362 -3.61 7.19 10.71
N ALA A 363 -3.33 8.27 11.46
CA ALA A 363 -4.31 9.30 11.77
C ALA A 363 -4.80 10.02 10.52
N TRP A 364 -3.89 10.34 9.59
CA TRP A 364 -4.26 10.92 8.30
C TRP A 364 -5.13 9.96 7.48
N MET A 365 -4.82 8.66 7.47
CA MET A 365 -5.63 7.64 6.81
C MET A 365 -7.05 7.56 7.39
N ALA A 366 -7.18 7.65 8.72
CA ALA A 366 -8.49 7.69 9.38
C ALA A 366 -9.25 8.98 9.02
N GLU A 367 -8.59 10.13 9.09
CA GLU A 367 -9.16 11.45 8.80
C GLU A 367 -9.64 11.58 7.34
N THR A 368 -8.96 10.95 6.40
CA THR A 368 -9.35 10.94 4.97
C THR A 368 -10.38 9.86 4.61
N HIS A 369 -10.79 9.06 5.59
CA HIS A 369 -11.76 8.00 5.39
C HIS A 369 -13.14 8.56 5.00
N PRO A 370 -13.89 7.97 4.05
CA PRO A 370 -15.20 8.47 3.62
C PRO A 370 -16.21 8.64 4.75
N ARG A 371 -16.16 7.76 5.75
CA ARG A 371 -17.04 7.78 6.92
C ARG A 371 -16.46 8.48 8.16
N PHE A 372 -15.32 9.17 8.02
CA PHE A 372 -14.84 9.97 9.14
C PHE A 372 -15.82 11.10 9.42
N PRO A 373 -16.15 11.37 10.72
CA PRO A 373 -17.12 12.43 11.06
C PRO A 373 -16.71 13.77 10.48
N ARG A 374 -17.72 14.49 10.00
CA ARG A 374 -17.53 15.84 9.45
C ARG A 374 -18.42 16.88 10.11
N GLU A 375 -19.57 16.47 10.62
CA GLU A 375 -20.56 17.34 11.26
C GLU A 375 -20.37 17.39 12.77
N GLY A 376 -20.65 18.55 13.39
CA GLY A 376 -20.57 18.76 14.85
C GLY A 376 -19.15 18.86 15.39
N LEU A 377 -18.12 18.75 14.53
CA LEU A 377 -16.73 18.81 14.97
C LEU A 377 -16.33 20.20 15.47
N ALA A 378 -16.86 21.27 14.88
CA ALA A 378 -16.61 22.63 15.29
C ALA A 378 -17.15 22.89 16.70
N ALA A 379 -18.40 22.50 16.98
CA ALA A 379 -19.00 22.64 18.29
C ALA A 379 -18.27 21.85 19.38
N ARG A 380 -17.75 20.66 19.01
CA ARG A 380 -17.12 19.73 19.95
C ARG A 380 -15.65 20.04 20.21
N TYR A 381 -14.92 20.51 19.19
CA TYR A 381 -13.46 20.53 19.24
C TYR A 381 -12.82 21.90 19.03
N ALA A 382 -13.55 22.97 18.73
CA ALA A 382 -12.97 24.27 18.45
C ALA A 382 -12.14 24.84 19.61
N ASP A 383 -12.47 24.47 20.85
CA ASP A 383 -11.81 24.92 22.06
C ASP A 383 -11.13 23.78 22.85
N HIS A 384 -10.93 22.63 22.19
CA HIS A 384 -10.28 21.48 22.82
C HIS A 384 -8.83 21.84 23.24
N PRO A 385 -8.34 21.38 24.41
CA PRO A 385 -6.97 21.70 24.88
C PRO A 385 -5.88 21.19 23.92
N ASP A 386 -6.09 20.04 23.28
CA ASP A 386 -5.17 19.49 22.30
C ASP A 386 -5.45 20.04 20.89
N GLY A 387 -4.41 20.63 20.26
CA GLY A 387 -4.47 21.16 18.90
C GLY A 387 -4.81 20.10 17.84
N THR A 388 -4.47 18.82 18.06
CA THR A 388 -4.83 17.73 17.16
C THR A 388 -6.34 17.65 16.98
N TYR A 389 -7.08 17.82 18.04
CA TYR A 389 -8.56 17.84 17.99
C TYR A 389 -9.10 19.18 17.47
N ARG A 390 -8.48 20.35 17.83
CA ARG A 390 -8.92 21.63 17.28
C ARG A 390 -8.79 21.70 15.77
N ARG A 391 -7.81 21.00 15.19
CA ARG A 391 -7.70 20.84 13.74
C ARG A 391 -8.96 20.21 13.10
N LEU A 392 -9.63 19.28 13.78
CA LEU A 392 -10.86 18.67 13.28
C LEU A 392 -11.99 19.68 13.12
N ALA A 393 -12.05 20.71 14.00
CA ALA A 393 -13.05 21.74 13.89
C ALA A 393 -13.02 22.51 12.56
N VAL A 394 -11.85 22.63 11.92
CA VAL A 394 -11.71 23.22 10.57
C VAL A 394 -12.48 22.43 9.53
N ARG A 395 -12.59 21.11 9.66
CA ARG A 395 -13.23 20.22 8.68
C ARG A 395 -14.74 20.22 8.73
N ASP A 396 -15.33 20.79 9.78
CA ASP A 396 -16.78 20.87 9.92
C ASP A 396 -17.36 21.81 8.85
N PRO A 397 -18.33 21.34 8.03
CA PRO A 397 -19.02 22.24 7.08
C PRO A 397 -19.70 23.44 7.76
N ALA A 398 -20.11 23.29 9.02
CA ALA A 398 -20.74 24.37 9.80
C ALA A 398 -19.74 25.35 10.42
N ALA A 399 -18.42 25.12 10.32
CA ALA A 399 -17.43 26.06 10.82
C ALA A 399 -17.54 27.40 10.10
N THR A 400 -17.65 28.49 10.88
CA THR A 400 -17.80 29.83 10.33
C THR A 400 -16.46 30.41 9.85
N PRO A 401 -16.45 31.39 8.90
CA PRO A 401 -15.22 32.10 8.51
C PRO A 401 -14.48 32.71 9.70
N ALA A 402 -15.19 33.23 10.69
CA ALA A 402 -14.60 33.79 11.92
C ALA A 402 -13.89 32.71 12.75
N LEU A 403 -14.45 31.50 12.85
CA LEU A 403 -13.78 30.37 13.49
C LEU A 403 -12.51 29.95 12.73
N ILE A 404 -12.58 29.84 11.41
CA ILE A 404 -11.42 29.49 10.56
C ILE A 404 -10.33 30.55 10.70
N GLU A 405 -10.70 31.83 10.71
CA GLU A 405 -9.73 32.93 10.91
C GLU A 405 -9.07 32.84 12.31
N ARG A 406 -9.86 32.56 13.37
CA ARG A 406 -9.33 32.33 14.71
C ARG A 406 -8.33 31.16 14.73
N LEU A 407 -8.71 30.01 14.15
CA LEU A 407 -7.86 28.81 14.09
C LEU A 407 -6.63 28.99 13.21
N SER A 408 -6.63 29.93 12.26
CA SER A 408 -5.43 30.28 11.50
C SER A 408 -4.33 30.93 12.35
N ARG A 409 -4.64 31.31 13.60
CA ARG A 409 -3.71 31.86 14.60
C ARG A 409 -3.50 30.92 15.80
N ASP A 410 -3.95 29.66 15.68
CA ASP A 410 -3.86 28.65 16.73
C ASP A 410 -2.41 28.41 17.17
N PRO A 411 -2.13 28.14 18.48
CA PRO A 411 -0.78 27.78 18.93
C PRO A 411 -0.22 26.52 18.24
N ALA A 412 -1.07 25.54 17.86
CA ALA A 412 -0.65 24.34 17.16
C ALA A 412 -0.49 24.59 15.65
N VAL A 413 0.70 24.32 15.13
CA VAL A 413 1.02 24.55 13.70
C VAL A 413 0.08 23.78 12.76
N TRP A 414 -0.26 22.54 13.10
CA TRP A 414 -1.16 21.69 12.29
C TRP A 414 -2.56 22.27 12.15
N THR A 415 -3.08 22.90 13.21
CA THR A 415 -4.38 23.60 13.18
C THR A 415 -4.30 24.84 12.29
N ARG A 416 -3.21 25.64 12.44
CA ARG A 416 -2.99 26.80 11.57
C ARG A 416 -2.90 26.41 10.11
N GLN A 417 -2.17 25.33 9.79
CA GLN A 417 -2.03 24.84 8.42
C GLN A 417 -3.36 24.37 7.83
N ALA A 418 -4.16 23.65 8.61
CA ALA A 418 -5.49 23.25 8.18
C ALA A 418 -6.39 24.45 7.87
N ALA A 419 -6.40 25.46 8.76
CA ALA A 419 -7.15 26.69 8.56
C ALA A 419 -6.64 27.52 7.37
N ALA A 420 -5.33 27.53 7.11
CA ALA A 420 -4.75 28.23 5.96
C ALA A 420 -5.16 27.58 4.61
N ALA A 421 -5.39 26.26 4.59
CA ALA A 421 -5.84 25.54 3.41
C ALA A 421 -7.38 25.62 3.19
N ASP A 422 -8.15 26.11 4.16
CA ASP A 422 -9.60 26.13 4.12
C ASP A 422 -10.14 27.28 3.25
N PRO A 423 -11.05 27.02 2.28
CA PRO A 423 -11.58 28.07 1.39
C PRO A 423 -12.38 29.17 2.09
N ARG A 424 -12.83 28.95 3.33
CA ARG A 424 -13.56 29.94 4.14
C ARG A 424 -12.66 30.96 4.83
N LEU A 425 -11.33 30.77 4.75
CA LEU A 425 -10.38 31.74 5.34
C LEU A 425 -10.50 33.09 4.62
N PRO A 426 -10.71 34.22 5.35
CA PRO A 426 -10.80 35.53 4.73
C PRO A 426 -9.53 35.87 3.91
N LEU A 427 -9.74 36.52 2.74
CA LEU A 427 -8.66 36.74 1.75
C LEU A 427 -7.50 37.55 2.33
N HIS A 428 -7.75 38.54 3.20
CA HIS A 428 -6.69 39.30 3.84
C HIS A 428 -5.77 38.40 4.67
N ARG A 429 -6.35 37.45 5.42
CA ARG A 429 -5.60 36.50 6.24
C ARG A 429 -4.89 35.44 5.40
N LEU A 430 -5.52 35.02 4.28
CA LEU A 430 -4.89 34.10 3.33
C LEU A 430 -3.62 34.72 2.71
N ARG A 431 -3.66 36.00 2.36
CA ARG A 431 -2.49 36.77 1.87
C ARG A 431 -1.38 36.83 2.91
N GLU A 432 -1.70 37.11 4.16
CA GLU A 432 -0.71 37.07 5.25
C GLU A 432 -0.07 35.70 5.37
N ALA A 433 -0.88 34.63 5.34
CA ALA A 433 -0.42 33.24 5.47
C ALA A 433 0.54 32.80 4.35
N LEU A 434 0.42 33.35 3.13
CA LEU A 434 1.36 33.11 2.02
C LEU A 434 2.80 33.55 2.35
N HIS A 435 2.96 34.52 3.27
CA HIS A 435 4.27 35.04 3.66
C HIS A 435 4.81 34.43 4.96
N VAL A 436 4.05 33.56 5.62
CA VAL A 436 4.48 32.82 6.81
C VAL A 436 5.06 31.48 6.36
N PRO A 437 6.35 31.19 6.56
CA PRO A 437 7.02 30.01 6.01
C PRO A 437 6.30 28.68 6.29
N GLU A 438 5.79 28.50 7.51
CA GLU A 438 5.09 27.28 7.95
C GLU A 438 3.67 27.14 7.39
N LEU A 439 3.07 28.24 6.88
CA LEU A 439 1.71 28.27 6.33
C LEU A 439 1.68 28.43 4.80
N ALA A 440 2.77 28.90 4.22
CA ALA A 440 2.84 29.27 2.80
C ALA A 440 2.35 28.16 1.86
N SER A 441 2.72 26.92 2.12
CA SER A 441 2.29 25.76 1.33
C SER A 441 0.79 25.48 1.50
N SER A 442 0.24 25.59 2.71
CA SER A 442 -1.20 25.40 2.97
C SER A 442 -2.03 26.53 2.35
N ALA A 443 -1.55 27.76 2.47
CA ALA A 443 -2.19 28.93 1.86
C ALA A 443 -2.15 28.87 0.32
N GLY A 444 -1.05 28.43 -0.27
CA GLY A 444 -0.95 28.18 -1.71
C GLY A 444 -1.94 27.15 -2.24
N ALA A 445 -2.22 26.12 -1.43
CA ALA A 445 -3.16 25.05 -1.76
C ALA A 445 -4.64 25.45 -1.55
N ASN A 446 -4.92 26.61 -0.97
CA ASN A 446 -6.27 27.06 -0.68
C ASN A 446 -7.06 27.33 -1.96
N PRO A 447 -8.22 26.67 -2.18
CA PRO A 447 -9.03 26.86 -3.40
C PRO A 447 -9.54 28.29 -3.61
N ALA A 448 -9.65 29.09 -2.54
CA ALA A 448 -10.08 30.49 -2.60
C ALA A 448 -8.94 31.47 -2.98
N LEU A 449 -7.69 30.96 -3.20
CA LEU A 449 -6.59 31.81 -3.62
C LEU A 449 -6.84 32.33 -5.05
N PRO A 450 -6.88 33.67 -5.27
CA PRO A 450 -7.12 34.24 -6.59
C PRO A 450 -6.02 33.90 -7.60
N GLU A 451 -6.38 33.80 -8.88
CA GLU A 451 -5.45 33.48 -9.97
C GLU A 451 -4.24 34.41 -10.03
N HIS A 452 -4.44 35.73 -9.85
CA HIS A 452 -3.35 36.69 -9.87
C HIS A 452 -2.36 36.49 -8.71
N GLU A 453 -2.82 36.01 -7.56
CA GLU A 453 -1.93 35.65 -6.43
C GLU A 453 -1.15 34.36 -6.74
N MET A 454 -1.80 33.37 -7.37
CA MET A 454 -1.11 32.15 -7.86
C MET A 454 -0.01 32.53 -8.87
N ALA A 455 -0.35 33.39 -9.84
CA ALA A 455 0.61 33.89 -10.82
C ALA A 455 1.77 34.64 -10.14
N ALA A 456 1.49 35.45 -9.11
CA ALA A 456 2.50 36.16 -8.34
C ALA A 456 3.43 35.20 -7.57
N VAL A 457 2.90 34.07 -7.03
CA VAL A 457 3.70 33.01 -6.41
C VAL A 457 4.64 32.38 -7.44
N LEU A 458 4.15 32.01 -8.63
CA LEU A 458 4.99 31.47 -9.70
C LEU A 458 6.11 32.43 -10.08
N ASN A 459 5.79 33.70 -10.30
CA ASN A 459 6.77 34.72 -10.68
C ASN A 459 7.86 34.90 -9.59
N ARG A 460 7.49 35.00 -8.31
CA ARG A 460 8.43 35.09 -7.19
C ARG A 460 9.30 33.86 -7.04
N SER A 461 8.80 32.69 -7.47
CA SER A 461 9.53 31.42 -7.45
C SER A 461 10.45 31.24 -8.68
N GLY A 462 10.47 32.21 -9.60
CA GLY A 462 11.29 32.18 -10.80
C GLY A 462 10.73 31.32 -11.93
N VAL A 463 9.45 30.97 -11.89
CA VAL A 463 8.77 30.28 -13.01
C VAL A 463 8.48 31.32 -14.09
N PRO A 464 9.01 31.17 -15.33
CA PRO A 464 8.84 32.14 -16.42
C PRO A 464 7.37 32.40 -16.76
N ALA A 465 7.08 33.61 -17.30
CA ALA A 465 5.73 33.98 -17.72
C ALA A 465 5.28 33.21 -18.98
#